data_68886bb5eb0fcc700a8033d9037153a1
#
_entry.id   68886bb5eb0fcc700a8033d9037153a1
#
_cell.length_a   1.000
_cell.length_b   1.000
_cell.length_c   1.000
_cell.angle_alpha   90.00
_cell.angle_beta   90.00
_cell.angle_gamma   90.00
#
_symmetry.space_group_name_H-M   'P 1'
#
loop_
_entity.id
_entity.type
_entity.pdbx_description
1 polymer ?
#
loop_
_entity_poly.entity_id
_entity_poly.type
_entity_poly.pdbx_seq_one_letter_code
_entity_poly.pdbx_strand_id
1 'polypeptide(L)'
;MAPIVHSVEISRSPEDVFAYLTDFSRSSEWQENLVSASVEGGDPLRVGSHVKMTRRIGRSERKMTNEVIEHNPPRSFGFRGIDGPIRAIGKGTVEPVGDGARSRFTMELDFEGRGIGKLLVPLVVRRQARSDMAKSQERLKARLESGGT
;
A
#
# COMPACT_ATOMS: atom_id res chain seq x y z
N MET A 1 6.40 -17.44 -6.45
CA MET A 1 6.02 -16.54 -7.54
C MET A 1 6.72 -15.22 -7.39
N ALA A 2 7.04 -14.56 -8.50
CA ALA A 2 7.62 -13.23 -8.47
C ALA A 2 6.62 -12.22 -7.90
N PRO A 3 7.06 -11.19 -7.15
CA PRO A 3 6.15 -10.16 -6.65
C PRO A 3 5.50 -9.39 -7.80
N ILE A 4 4.32 -8.84 -7.51
CA ILE A 4 3.63 -7.94 -8.42
C ILE A 4 4.27 -6.58 -8.24
N VAL A 5 4.75 -5.97 -9.33
CA VAL A 5 5.46 -4.69 -9.30
C VAL A 5 4.75 -3.70 -10.21
N HIS A 6 4.53 -2.49 -9.72
CA HIS A 6 3.97 -1.41 -10.52
C HIS A 6 4.56 -0.09 -10.07
N SER A 7 4.88 0.78 -11.02
CA SER A 7 5.47 2.09 -10.76
C SER A 7 4.64 3.20 -11.38
N VAL A 8 4.70 4.38 -10.77
CA VAL A 8 4.09 5.59 -11.33
C VAL A 8 5.00 6.78 -11.02
N GLU A 9 5.09 7.72 -11.96
CA GLU A 9 5.80 8.98 -11.73
C GLU A 9 4.79 10.05 -11.35
N ILE A 10 5.16 10.82 -10.32
CA ILE A 10 4.28 11.84 -9.72
C ILE A 10 5.05 13.16 -9.67
N SER A 11 4.41 14.24 -10.13
CA SER A 11 5.02 15.57 -10.16
C SER A 11 4.96 16.24 -8.79
N ARG A 12 5.50 15.56 -7.78
CA ARG A 12 5.65 16.05 -6.40
C ARG A 12 6.96 15.50 -5.85
N SER A 13 7.51 16.17 -4.84
CA SER A 13 8.77 15.75 -4.22
C SER A 13 8.63 14.41 -3.50
N PRO A 14 9.73 13.66 -3.30
CA PRO A 14 9.67 12.42 -2.52
C PRO A 14 9.10 12.62 -1.13
N GLU A 15 9.42 13.73 -0.47
CA GLU A 15 8.93 14.05 0.86
C GLU A 15 7.40 14.16 0.87
N ASP A 16 6.84 14.89 -0.11
CA ASP A 16 5.39 15.05 -0.23
C ASP A 16 4.70 13.72 -0.52
N VAL A 17 5.27 12.94 -1.44
CA VAL A 17 4.70 11.64 -1.82
C VAL A 17 4.72 10.69 -0.62
N PHE A 18 5.85 10.60 0.05
CA PHE A 18 6.00 9.69 1.19
C PHE A 18 5.07 10.08 2.35
N ALA A 19 4.94 11.36 2.64
CA ALA A 19 4.06 11.84 3.69
C ALA A 19 2.60 11.46 3.41
N TYR A 20 2.17 11.58 2.17
CA TYR A 20 0.82 11.21 1.77
C TYR A 20 0.59 9.70 1.85
N LEU A 21 1.57 8.92 1.38
CA LEU A 21 1.49 7.45 1.39
C LEU A 21 1.39 6.88 2.80
N THR A 22 2.04 7.52 3.77
CA THR A 22 2.08 7.03 5.14
C THR A 22 1.06 7.70 6.06
N ASP A 23 0.24 8.60 5.53
CA ASP A 23 -0.91 9.15 6.25
C ASP A 23 -2.10 8.23 6.05
N PHE A 24 -2.24 7.24 6.93
CA PHE A 24 -3.25 6.20 6.77
C PHE A 24 -4.67 6.73 6.90
N SER A 25 -4.87 7.89 7.53
CA SER A 25 -6.21 8.50 7.60
C SER A 25 -6.72 8.89 6.21
N ARG A 26 -5.81 9.05 5.26
CA ARG A 26 -6.13 9.42 3.88
C ARG A 26 -6.02 8.26 2.89
N SER A 27 -5.65 7.08 3.35
CA SER A 27 -5.41 5.94 2.46
C SER A 27 -6.62 5.55 1.62
N SER A 28 -7.82 5.69 2.15
CA SER A 28 -9.04 5.36 1.40
C SER A 28 -9.29 6.32 0.22
N GLU A 29 -8.60 7.47 0.19
CA GLU A 29 -8.73 8.43 -0.92
C GLU A 29 -8.09 7.90 -2.20
N TRP A 30 -7.11 7.00 -2.09
CA TRP A 30 -6.37 6.54 -3.27
C TRP A 30 -6.31 5.03 -3.42
N GLN A 31 -6.38 4.26 -2.34
CA GLN A 31 -6.32 2.80 -2.44
C GLN A 31 -7.67 2.22 -2.83
N GLU A 32 -7.65 1.38 -3.87
CA GLU A 32 -8.84 0.70 -4.36
C GLU A 32 -9.36 -0.28 -3.32
N ASN A 33 -10.66 -0.27 -3.07
CA ASN A 33 -11.33 -1.18 -2.13
C ASN A 33 -10.88 -1.06 -0.67
N LEU A 34 -10.23 0.03 -0.30
CA LEU A 34 -9.89 0.28 1.10
C LEU A 34 -10.98 1.15 1.73
N VAL A 35 -11.58 0.65 2.81
CA VAL A 35 -12.61 1.39 3.56
C VAL A 35 -11.96 2.31 4.58
N SER A 36 -11.00 1.77 5.36
CA SER A 36 -10.30 2.55 6.39
C SER A 36 -8.97 1.92 6.74
N ALA A 37 -8.06 2.73 7.28
CA ALA A 37 -6.80 2.27 7.81
C ALA A 37 -6.37 3.18 8.96
N SER A 38 -5.75 2.62 9.99
CA SER A 38 -5.24 3.39 11.12
C SER A 38 -4.10 2.66 11.81
N VAL A 39 -3.20 3.43 12.41
CA VAL A 39 -2.14 2.87 13.25
C VAL A 39 -2.71 2.55 14.62
N GLU A 40 -2.52 1.31 15.07
CA GLU A 40 -3.01 0.88 16.37
C GLU A 40 -2.38 1.72 17.48
N GLY A 41 -3.21 2.20 18.41
CA GLY A 41 -2.76 3.04 19.51
C GLY A 41 -2.57 4.51 19.16
N GLY A 42 -2.64 4.88 17.88
CA GLY A 42 -2.47 6.26 17.43
C GLY A 42 -1.05 6.80 17.53
N ASP A 43 -0.06 5.94 17.80
CA ASP A 43 1.34 6.33 17.91
C ASP A 43 1.93 6.66 16.54
N PRO A 44 3.03 7.44 16.50
CA PRO A 44 3.74 7.67 15.25
C PRO A 44 4.19 6.37 14.60
N LEU A 45 4.16 6.34 13.27
CA LEU A 45 4.52 5.15 12.50
C LEU A 45 6.00 4.81 12.69
N ARG A 46 6.28 3.54 12.95
CA ARG A 46 7.63 3.03 13.12
C ARG A 46 7.64 1.52 12.82
N VAL A 47 8.83 0.94 12.70
CA VAL A 47 8.96 -0.51 12.59
C VAL A 47 8.34 -1.16 13.84
N GLY A 48 7.50 -2.17 13.61
CA GLY A 48 6.74 -2.81 14.68
C GLY A 48 5.33 -2.28 14.86
N SER A 49 5.01 -1.12 14.28
CA SER A 49 3.64 -0.59 14.33
C SER A 49 2.67 -1.56 13.66
N HIS A 50 1.48 -1.67 14.22
CA HIS A 50 0.39 -2.43 13.61
C HIS A 50 -0.58 -1.45 12.94
N VAL A 51 -0.89 -1.69 11.67
CA VAL A 51 -1.84 -0.92 10.90
C VAL A 51 -3.07 -1.77 10.69
N LYS A 52 -4.18 -1.33 11.23
CA LYS A 52 -5.47 -2.01 11.09
C LYS A 52 -6.20 -1.45 9.89
N MET A 53 -6.65 -2.33 9.01
CA MET A 53 -7.32 -1.96 7.78
C MET A 53 -8.63 -2.69 7.64
N THR A 54 -9.58 -2.05 6.96
CA THR A 54 -10.82 -2.69 6.51
C THR A 54 -10.85 -2.56 5.00
N ARG A 55 -10.94 -3.69 4.30
CA ARG A 55 -11.03 -3.71 2.85
C ARG A 55 -12.33 -4.37 2.40
N ARG A 56 -12.84 -3.88 1.28
CA ARG A 56 -13.97 -4.52 0.62
C ARG A 56 -13.46 -5.57 -0.33
N ILE A 57 -13.91 -6.82 -0.11
CA ILE A 57 -13.58 -7.96 -0.97
C ILE A 57 -14.89 -8.55 -1.44
N GLY A 58 -15.23 -8.34 -2.72
CA GLY A 58 -16.54 -8.68 -3.24
C GLY A 58 -17.63 -7.86 -2.55
N ARG A 59 -18.58 -8.52 -1.91
CA ARG A 59 -19.67 -7.87 -1.18
C ARG A 59 -19.40 -7.81 0.32
N SER A 60 -18.25 -8.28 0.77
CA SER A 60 -17.92 -8.36 2.18
C SER A 60 -16.85 -7.35 2.54
N GLU A 61 -16.87 -6.88 3.78
CA GLU A 61 -15.78 -6.11 4.35
C GLU A 61 -14.95 -7.04 5.23
N ARG A 62 -13.64 -6.97 5.06
CA ARG A 62 -12.69 -7.79 5.81
C ARG A 62 -11.73 -6.91 6.57
N LYS A 63 -11.56 -7.22 7.85
CA LYS A 63 -10.57 -6.55 8.70
C LYS A 63 -9.28 -7.34 8.64
N MET A 64 -8.16 -6.62 8.56
CA MET A 64 -6.84 -7.23 8.54
C MET A 64 -5.84 -6.33 9.23
N THR A 65 -4.77 -6.92 9.71
CA THR A 65 -3.71 -6.19 10.41
C THR A 65 -2.39 -6.44 9.70
N ASN A 66 -1.67 -5.37 9.41
CA ASN A 66 -0.32 -5.43 8.87
C ASN A 66 0.67 -4.90 9.90
N GLU A 67 1.84 -5.51 9.94
CA GLU A 67 2.96 -5.03 10.76
C GLU A 67 3.91 -4.26 9.86
N VAL A 68 4.35 -3.10 10.30
CA VAL A 68 5.37 -2.32 9.60
C VAL A 68 6.73 -2.96 9.86
N ILE A 69 7.41 -3.39 8.81
CA ILE A 69 8.70 -4.07 8.91
C ILE A 69 9.86 -3.23 8.37
N GLU A 70 9.55 -2.13 7.70
CA GLU A 70 10.55 -1.18 7.19
C GLU A 70 9.94 0.21 7.21
N HIS A 71 10.72 1.21 7.64
CA HIS A 71 10.26 2.60 7.66
C HIS A 71 11.46 3.54 7.53
N ASN A 72 11.74 3.98 6.32
CA ASN A 72 12.89 4.85 5.98
C ASN A 72 12.40 6.09 5.21
N PRO A 73 11.82 7.08 5.92
CA PRO A 73 11.35 8.30 5.24
C PRO A 73 12.52 9.07 4.62
N PRO A 74 12.34 9.66 3.46
CA PRO A 74 11.17 9.61 2.57
C PRO A 74 11.34 8.58 1.44
N ARG A 75 12.06 7.49 1.66
CA ARG A 75 12.52 6.58 0.61
C ARG A 75 11.76 5.27 0.53
N SER A 76 11.46 4.64 1.66
CA SER A 76 10.85 3.31 1.60
C SER A 76 10.06 2.97 2.85
N PHE A 77 9.10 2.09 2.67
CA PHE A 77 8.37 1.47 3.76
C PHE A 77 8.04 0.03 3.36
N GLY A 78 7.84 -0.81 4.36
CA GLY A 78 7.49 -2.20 4.12
C GLY A 78 6.53 -2.72 5.18
N PHE A 79 5.73 -3.69 4.79
CA PHE A 79 4.74 -4.26 5.69
C PHE A 79 4.49 -5.72 5.37
N ARG A 80 3.95 -6.45 6.36
CA ARG A 80 3.46 -7.82 6.16
C ARG A 80 2.17 -8.03 6.95
N GLY A 81 1.27 -8.81 6.38
CA GLY A 81 0.05 -9.22 7.07
C GLY A 81 0.38 -10.22 8.17
N ILE A 82 -0.29 -10.10 9.32
CA ILE A 82 -0.03 -10.95 10.48
C ILE A 82 -1.26 -11.76 10.89
N ASP A 83 -2.37 -11.60 10.20
CA ASP A 83 -3.60 -12.35 10.51
C ASP A 83 -4.35 -12.74 9.23
N GLY A 84 -5.31 -13.64 9.38
CA GLY A 84 -6.16 -14.08 8.30
C GLY A 84 -5.51 -15.11 7.38
N PRO A 85 -6.31 -15.68 6.43
CA PRO A 85 -5.81 -16.72 5.52
C PRO A 85 -5.02 -16.17 4.33
N ILE A 86 -5.14 -14.88 4.03
CA ILE A 86 -4.43 -14.23 2.93
C ILE A 86 -3.63 -13.09 3.53
N ARG A 87 -2.29 -13.18 3.42
CA ARG A 87 -1.40 -12.19 4.03
C ARG A 87 -0.55 -11.53 2.96
N ALA A 88 -0.64 -10.22 2.89
CA ALA A 88 0.15 -9.43 1.94
C ALA A 88 1.52 -9.12 2.53
N ILE A 89 2.54 -9.12 1.66
CA ILE A 89 3.89 -8.65 1.98
C ILE A 89 4.20 -7.61 0.92
N GLY A 90 4.46 -6.39 1.35
CA GLY A 90 4.66 -5.29 0.42
C GLY A 90 5.80 -4.37 0.79
N LYS A 91 6.36 -3.74 -0.24
CA LYS A 91 7.38 -2.71 -0.09
C LYS A 91 7.10 -1.58 -1.06
N GLY A 92 7.05 -0.36 -0.54
CA GLY A 92 6.94 0.86 -1.33
C GLY A 92 8.26 1.59 -1.34
N THR A 93 8.67 2.06 -2.51
CA THR A 93 9.90 2.83 -2.69
C THR A 93 9.56 4.13 -3.39
N VAL A 94 10.09 5.24 -2.89
CA VAL A 94 9.92 6.57 -3.48
C VAL A 94 11.30 7.09 -3.87
N GLU A 95 11.52 7.28 -5.16
CA GLU A 95 12.81 7.73 -5.70
C GLU A 95 12.66 9.12 -6.33
N PRO A 96 13.65 10.01 -6.12
CA PRO A 96 13.62 11.30 -6.82
C PRO A 96 13.87 11.08 -8.31
N VAL A 97 13.19 11.88 -9.13
CA VAL A 97 13.36 11.88 -10.58
C VAL A 97 13.85 13.26 -11.00
N GLY A 98 14.87 13.30 -11.86
CA GLY A 98 15.45 14.53 -12.32
C GLY A 98 16.10 15.32 -11.18
N ASP A 99 15.65 16.56 -10.98
CA ASP A 99 16.17 17.45 -9.94
C ASP A 99 15.54 17.23 -8.56
N GLY A 100 14.71 16.20 -8.41
CA GLY A 100 14.04 15.89 -7.15
C GLY A 100 12.69 16.57 -6.96
N ALA A 101 12.22 17.33 -7.95
CA ALA A 101 10.87 17.92 -7.91
C ALA A 101 9.78 16.90 -8.28
N ARG A 102 10.18 15.76 -8.80
CA ARG A 102 9.30 14.67 -9.20
C ARG A 102 9.75 13.38 -8.51
N SER A 103 8.86 12.43 -8.45
CA SER A 103 9.13 11.15 -7.78
C SER A 103 8.65 9.98 -8.61
N ARG A 104 9.32 8.84 -8.45
CA ARG A 104 8.83 7.55 -8.92
C ARG A 104 8.46 6.72 -7.69
N PHE A 105 7.19 6.35 -7.61
CA PHE A 105 6.70 5.43 -6.58
C PHE A 105 6.59 4.04 -7.17
N THR A 106 7.26 3.08 -6.54
CA THR A 106 7.20 1.67 -6.93
C THR A 106 6.65 0.85 -5.78
N MET A 107 5.63 0.05 -6.05
CA MET A 107 5.11 -0.90 -5.08
C MET A 107 5.41 -2.30 -5.54
N GLU A 108 5.98 -3.09 -4.63
CA GLU A 108 6.18 -4.53 -4.81
C GLU A 108 5.24 -5.23 -3.84
N LEU A 109 4.44 -6.15 -4.33
CA LEU A 109 3.42 -6.81 -3.53
C LEU A 109 3.42 -8.30 -3.81
N ASP A 110 3.47 -9.09 -2.75
CA ASP A 110 3.32 -10.53 -2.82
C ASP A 110 2.32 -10.98 -1.77
N PHE A 111 1.88 -12.23 -1.87
CA PHE A 111 0.87 -12.77 -0.97
C PHE A 111 1.27 -14.16 -0.49
N GLU A 112 0.98 -14.40 0.78
CA GLU A 112 1.13 -15.71 1.39
C GLU A 112 -0.26 -16.22 1.75
N GLY A 113 -0.60 -17.41 1.26
CA GLY A 113 -1.87 -18.07 1.57
C GLY A 113 -1.69 -19.13 2.64
N ARG A 114 -2.68 -19.22 3.53
CA ARG A 114 -2.75 -20.24 4.58
C ARG A 114 -4.11 -20.91 4.50
N GLY A 115 -4.13 -22.25 4.63
CA GLY A 115 -5.37 -22.98 4.49
C GLY A 115 -5.99 -22.78 3.11
N ILE A 116 -7.23 -22.32 3.06
CA ILE A 116 -7.93 -22.05 1.80
C ILE A 116 -7.25 -20.93 1.00
N GLY A 117 -6.51 -20.05 1.67
CA GLY A 117 -5.77 -18.99 1.00
C GLY A 117 -4.72 -19.52 0.04
N LYS A 118 -4.21 -20.74 0.24
CA LYS A 118 -3.25 -21.37 -0.68
C LYS A 118 -3.83 -21.56 -2.09
N LEU A 119 -5.14 -21.76 -2.19
CA LEU A 119 -5.81 -21.88 -3.48
C LEU A 119 -6.23 -20.52 -4.01
N LEU A 120 -6.69 -19.62 -3.14
CA LEU A 120 -7.24 -18.32 -3.56
C LEU A 120 -6.16 -17.36 -4.03
N VAL A 121 -4.96 -17.39 -3.44
CA VAL A 121 -3.88 -16.46 -3.79
C VAL A 121 -3.52 -16.56 -5.27
N PRO A 122 -3.14 -17.73 -5.83
CA PRO A 122 -2.75 -17.77 -7.23
C PRO A 122 -3.91 -17.59 -8.20
N LEU A 123 -5.14 -17.97 -7.82
CA LEU A 123 -6.27 -18.00 -8.75
C LEU A 123 -7.04 -16.68 -8.80
N VAL A 124 -7.15 -15.98 -7.68
CA VAL A 124 -8.03 -14.82 -7.55
C VAL A 124 -7.27 -13.59 -7.04
N VAL A 125 -6.58 -13.73 -5.90
CA VAL A 125 -6.03 -12.59 -5.17
C VAL A 125 -4.99 -11.84 -5.97
N ARG A 126 -4.06 -12.54 -6.60
CA ARG A 126 -2.98 -11.90 -7.35
C ARG A 126 -3.50 -11.13 -8.56
N ARG A 127 -4.50 -11.69 -9.25
CA ARG A 127 -5.12 -11.02 -10.40
C ARG A 127 -5.81 -9.73 -9.98
N GLN A 128 -6.60 -9.81 -8.91
CA GLN A 128 -7.33 -8.66 -8.38
C GLN A 128 -6.36 -7.58 -7.87
N ALA A 129 -5.31 -8.00 -7.16
CA ALA A 129 -4.31 -7.08 -6.63
C ALA A 129 -3.57 -6.33 -7.73
N ARG A 130 -3.24 -7.00 -8.83
CA ARG A 130 -2.58 -6.35 -9.96
C ARG A 130 -3.45 -5.25 -10.55
N SER A 131 -4.73 -5.52 -10.74
CA SER A 131 -5.69 -4.52 -11.23
C SER A 131 -5.86 -3.38 -10.24
N ASP A 132 -6.04 -3.70 -8.97
CA ASP A 132 -6.25 -2.69 -7.92
C ASP A 132 -5.02 -1.81 -7.73
N MET A 133 -3.83 -2.39 -7.82
CA MET A 133 -2.58 -1.65 -7.69
C MET A 133 -2.44 -0.58 -8.78
N ALA A 134 -2.73 -0.95 -10.03
CA ALA A 134 -2.67 0.00 -11.13
C ALA A 134 -3.65 1.15 -10.93
N LYS A 135 -4.89 0.83 -10.56
CA LYS A 135 -5.93 1.85 -10.32
C LYS A 135 -5.58 2.73 -9.13
N SER A 136 -5.05 2.14 -8.07
CA SER A 136 -4.65 2.88 -6.86
C SER A 136 -3.53 3.88 -7.18
N GLN A 137 -2.54 3.47 -7.95
CA GLN A 137 -1.43 4.36 -8.30
C GLN A 137 -1.87 5.51 -9.20
N GLU A 138 -2.80 5.26 -10.14
CA GLU A 138 -3.37 6.32 -10.96
C GLU A 138 -4.14 7.33 -10.11
N ARG A 139 -4.90 6.85 -9.14
CA ARG A 139 -5.64 7.71 -8.23
C ARG A 139 -4.71 8.50 -7.32
N LEU A 140 -3.65 7.87 -6.83
CA LEU A 140 -2.61 8.51 -6.02
C LEU A 140 -1.97 9.67 -6.79
N LYS A 141 -1.59 9.42 -8.04
CA LYS A 141 -1.00 10.44 -8.91
C LYS A 141 -1.96 11.61 -9.11
N ALA A 142 -3.22 11.32 -9.42
CA ALA A 142 -4.21 12.35 -9.64
C ALA A 142 -4.43 13.22 -8.40
N ARG A 143 -4.50 12.61 -7.22
CA ARG A 143 -4.69 13.33 -5.97
C ARG A 143 -3.52 14.25 -5.66
N LEU A 144 -2.31 13.74 -5.78
CA LEU A 144 -1.11 14.54 -5.46
C LEU A 144 -0.87 15.65 -6.48
N GLU A 145 -1.07 15.38 -7.76
CA GLU A 145 -0.83 16.37 -8.80
C GLU A 145 -1.91 17.46 -8.88
N SER A 146 -3.08 17.19 -8.33
CA SER A 146 -4.14 18.20 -8.26
C SER A 146 -3.96 19.18 -7.10
N GLY A 147 -2.88 19.07 -6.32
CA GLY A 147 -2.65 19.89 -5.14
C GLY A 147 -3.42 19.46 -3.93
N GLY A 148 -3.97 18.24 -3.95
CA GLY A 148 -4.73 17.67 -2.84
C GLY A 148 -3.81 17.20 -1.73
N THR A 149 -3.27 18.12 -0.97
CA THR A 149 -2.43 17.80 0.17
C THR A 149 -3.27 17.66 1.43
#